data_c9a367cdffcf3261e96d53f3543d1179
#
_entry.id   c9a367cdffcf3261e96d53f3543d1179
#
_cell.length_a   1.000
_cell.length_b   1.000
_cell.length_c   1.000
_cell.angle_alpha   90.00
_cell.angle_beta   90.00
_cell.angle_gamma   90.00
#
_symmetry.space_group_name_H-M   'P 1'
#
loop_
_entity.id
_entity.type
_entity.pdbx_description
1 polymer ?
#
loop_
_entity_poly.entity_id
_entity_poly.type
_entity_poly.pdbx_seq_one_letter_code
_entity_poly.pdbx_strand_id
1 'polypeptide(L)'
;MNVPARNRHFATLMLMACGVWLVGLGLCFIVLRPPLLPEDSRFMGTTLEQIRAVVPGLEAWLKNVFTVMGGFMAGAGVLTVFVATVAMPPRLKGTSWVLAISGALTVVLMSATNFAIQSDFRWLLLVPALVWLAGLAMHVAMR
;
A
#
# COMPACT_ATOMS: atom_id res chain seq x y z
N MET A 1 -30.36 -5.96 15.12
CA MET A 1 -29.41 -5.28 16.04
C MET A 1 -28.93 -3.99 15.37
N ASN A 2 -29.29 -2.83 15.95
CA ASN A 2 -28.80 -1.55 15.42
C ASN A 2 -27.31 -1.40 15.74
N VAL A 3 -26.47 -1.64 14.75
CA VAL A 3 -25.02 -1.38 14.87
C VAL A 3 -24.83 0.14 15.06
N PRO A 4 -24.14 0.57 16.10
CA PRO A 4 -23.96 1.99 16.39
C PRO A 4 -23.32 2.71 15.19
N ALA A 5 -23.85 3.87 14.82
CA ALA A 5 -23.34 4.72 13.73
C ALA A 5 -21.83 4.99 13.89
N ARG A 6 -21.32 4.98 15.11
CA ARG A 6 -19.91 5.12 15.48
C ARG A 6 -19.01 4.07 14.81
N ASN A 7 -19.41 2.80 14.79
CA ASN A 7 -18.58 1.73 14.22
C ASN A 7 -18.44 1.84 12.69
N ARG A 8 -19.50 2.33 12.01
CA ARG A 8 -19.45 2.61 10.57
C ARG A 8 -18.47 3.71 10.24
N HIS A 9 -18.48 4.76 11.04
CA HIS A 9 -17.56 5.88 10.88
C HIS A 9 -16.09 5.42 11.06
N PHE A 10 -15.82 4.58 12.05
CA PHE A 10 -14.48 4.02 12.25
C PHE A 10 -13.99 3.18 11.07
N ALA A 11 -14.81 2.27 10.51
CA ALA A 11 -14.42 1.50 9.34
C ALA A 11 -14.07 2.40 8.13
N THR A 12 -14.87 3.43 7.88
CA THR A 12 -14.61 4.43 6.85
C THR A 12 -13.28 5.18 7.10
N LEU A 13 -13.05 5.64 8.32
CA LEU A 13 -11.82 6.36 8.68
C LEU A 13 -10.57 5.48 8.52
N MET A 14 -10.62 4.22 8.93
CA MET A 14 -9.50 3.28 8.78
C MET A 14 -9.12 3.09 7.32
N LEU A 15 -10.10 2.86 6.44
CA LEU A 15 -9.84 2.66 5.02
C LEU A 15 -9.44 3.97 4.32
N MET A 16 -10.02 5.10 4.72
CA MET A 16 -9.58 6.42 4.25
C MET A 16 -8.12 6.70 4.66
N ALA A 17 -7.74 6.39 5.90
CA ALA A 17 -6.35 6.54 6.36
C ALA A 17 -5.38 5.67 5.56
N CYS A 18 -5.76 4.43 5.22
CA CYS A 18 -4.97 3.57 4.33
C CYS A 18 -4.85 4.16 2.92
N GLY A 19 -5.92 4.74 2.38
CA GLY A 19 -5.88 5.42 1.09
C GLY A 19 -4.94 6.62 1.09
N VAL A 20 -5.01 7.46 2.13
CA VAL A 20 -4.08 8.60 2.31
C VAL A 20 -2.64 8.11 2.47
N TRP A 21 -2.42 7.02 3.22
CA TRP A 21 -1.10 6.39 3.34
C TRP A 21 -0.56 5.94 1.97
N LEU A 22 -1.38 5.28 1.14
CA LEU A 22 -0.98 4.87 -0.21
C LEU A 22 -0.64 6.05 -1.11
N VAL A 23 -1.38 7.16 -1.01
CA VAL A 23 -1.03 8.41 -1.73
C VAL A 23 0.33 8.91 -1.27
N GLY A 24 0.55 9.03 0.03
CA GLY A 24 1.82 9.50 0.59
C GLY A 24 3.00 8.61 0.21
N LEU A 25 2.81 7.29 0.29
CA LEU A 25 3.82 6.32 -0.10
C LEU A 25 4.11 6.38 -1.60
N GLY A 26 3.09 6.53 -2.44
CA GLY A 26 3.24 6.71 -3.88
C GLY A 26 4.04 7.96 -4.23
N LEU A 27 3.74 9.09 -3.58
CA LEU A 27 4.51 10.33 -3.74
C LEU A 27 5.97 10.16 -3.26
N CYS A 28 6.18 9.44 -2.16
CA CYS A 28 7.53 9.10 -1.69
C CYS A 28 8.30 8.32 -2.75
N PHE A 29 7.68 7.34 -3.41
CA PHE A 29 8.31 6.56 -4.49
C PHE A 29 8.65 7.41 -5.72
N ILE A 30 7.83 8.40 -6.04
CA ILE A 30 8.06 9.31 -7.19
C ILE A 30 9.24 10.25 -6.91
N VAL A 31 9.30 10.81 -5.69
CA VAL A 31 10.17 11.97 -5.42
C VAL A 31 11.38 11.61 -4.55
N LEU A 32 11.20 10.77 -3.53
CA LEU A 32 12.18 10.59 -2.45
C LEU A 32 12.92 9.26 -2.50
N ARG A 33 12.31 8.19 -3.03
CA ARG A 33 12.89 6.85 -2.95
C ARG A 33 14.16 6.75 -3.80
N PRO A 34 15.31 6.37 -3.21
CA PRO A 34 16.50 6.04 -3.98
C PRO A 34 16.27 4.82 -4.89
N PRO A 35 16.93 4.74 -6.05
CA PRO A 35 16.79 3.60 -6.95
C PRO A 35 17.20 2.27 -6.33
N LEU A 36 18.27 2.29 -5.51
CA LEU A 36 18.78 1.14 -4.76
C LEU A 36 18.91 1.51 -3.29
N LEU A 37 18.41 0.63 -2.44
CA LEU A 37 18.58 0.68 -0.98
C LEU A 37 19.64 -0.34 -0.55
N PRO A 38 20.27 -0.17 0.62
CA PRO A 38 21.24 -1.14 1.16
C PRO A 38 20.64 -2.54 1.32
N GLU A 39 19.33 -2.64 1.59
CA GLU A 39 18.61 -3.90 1.70
C GLU A 39 18.49 -4.62 0.35
N ASP A 40 18.42 -3.89 -0.77
CA ASP A 40 18.33 -4.47 -2.11
C ASP A 40 19.62 -5.22 -2.44
N SER A 41 20.79 -4.61 -2.16
CA SER A 41 22.09 -5.26 -2.37
C SER A 41 22.30 -6.47 -1.46
N ARG A 42 21.83 -6.39 -0.22
CA ARG A 42 21.87 -7.50 0.75
C ARG A 42 21.01 -8.68 0.26
N PHE A 43 19.81 -8.41 -0.26
CA PHE A 43 18.95 -9.44 -0.83
C PHE A 43 19.56 -10.11 -2.06
N MET A 44 20.24 -9.32 -2.92
CA MET A 44 20.93 -9.83 -4.13
C MET A 44 22.26 -10.53 -3.83
N GLY A 45 22.75 -10.50 -2.59
CA GLY A 45 24.02 -11.13 -2.22
C GLY A 45 25.27 -10.43 -2.80
N THR A 46 25.21 -9.13 -3.06
CA THR A 46 26.28 -8.34 -3.67
C THR A 46 26.39 -6.96 -3.02
N THR A 47 27.31 -6.11 -3.51
CA THR A 47 27.45 -4.72 -3.04
C THR A 47 26.88 -3.73 -4.07
N LEU A 48 26.49 -2.54 -3.62
CA LEU A 48 26.04 -1.47 -4.52
C LEU A 48 27.12 -1.08 -5.54
N GLU A 49 28.39 -1.12 -5.13
CA GLU A 49 29.54 -0.82 -6.01
C GLU A 49 29.67 -1.85 -7.13
N GLN A 50 29.55 -3.14 -6.82
CA GLN A 50 29.56 -4.22 -7.81
C GLN A 50 28.39 -4.09 -8.79
N ILE A 51 27.18 -3.78 -8.29
CA ILE A 51 26.01 -3.55 -9.14
C ILE A 51 26.27 -2.41 -10.12
N ARG A 52 26.79 -1.27 -9.63
CA ARG A 52 27.10 -0.10 -10.47
C ARG A 52 28.17 -0.39 -11.51
N ALA A 53 29.19 -1.19 -11.14
CA ALA A 53 30.26 -1.56 -12.06
C ALA A 53 29.79 -2.47 -13.20
N VAL A 54 28.89 -3.42 -12.89
CA VAL A 54 28.41 -4.42 -13.87
C VAL A 54 27.24 -3.89 -14.69
N VAL A 55 26.35 -3.08 -14.10
CA VAL A 55 25.14 -2.56 -14.78
C VAL A 55 24.97 -1.06 -14.52
N PRO A 56 25.78 -0.19 -15.17
CA PRO A 56 25.79 1.26 -14.88
C PRO A 56 24.44 1.97 -15.07
N GLY A 57 23.56 1.45 -15.96
CA GLY A 57 22.25 2.02 -16.27
C GLY A 57 21.12 1.59 -15.32
N LEU A 58 21.36 0.65 -14.40
CA LEU A 58 20.32 0.04 -13.56
C LEU A 58 19.61 1.07 -12.68
N GLU A 59 20.36 1.95 -12.04
CA GLU A 59 19.76 2.97 -11.14
C GLU A 59 18.85 3.94 -11.90
N ALA A 60 19.26 4.37 -13.09
CA ALA A 60 18.43 5.25 -13.92
C ALA A 60 17.15 4.55 -14.38
N TRP A 61 17.25 3.28 -14.75
CA TRP A 61 16.09 2.48 -15.13
C TRP A 61 15.14 2.25 -13.93
N LEU A 62 15.68 1.83 -12.76
CA LEU A 62 14.88 1.61 -11.56
C LEU A 62 14.18 2.88 -11.08
N LYS A 63 14.82 4.05 -11.19
CA LYS A 63 14.18 5.32 -10.86
C LYS A 63 12.88 5.52 -11.67
N ASN A 64 12.92 5.24 -12.98
CA ASN A 64 11.73 5.33 -13.83
C ASN A 64 10.68 4.28 -13.43
N VAL A 65 11.08 3.04 -13.14
CA VAL A 65 10.17 1.99 -12.67
C VAL A 65 9.47 2.41 -11.38
N PHE A 66 10.21 2.91 -10.40
CA PHE A 66 9.64 3.38 -9.13
C PHE A 66 8.77 4.62 -9.27
N THR A 67 9.08 5.50 -10.21
CA THR A 67 8.21 6.64 -10.53
C THR A 67 6.84 6.15 -11.03
N VAL A 68 6.83 5.19 -11.95
CA VAL A 68 5.57 4.60 -12.47
C VAL A 68 4.82 3.84 -11.36
N MET A 69 5.54 3.03 -10.57
CA MET A 69 4.93 2.33 -9.41
C MET A 69 4.31 3.31 -8.42
N GLY A 70 5.02 4.40 -8.11
CA GLY A 70 4.52 5.44 -7.21
C GLY A 70 3.23 6.08 -7.74
N GLY A 71 3.14 6.30 -9.06
CA GLY A 71 1.92 6.77 -9.71
C GLY A 71 0.74 5.82 -9.54
N PHE A 72 0.95 4.52 -9.75
CA PHE A 72 -0.09 3.49 -9.51
C PHE A 72 -0.49 3.41 -8.03
N MET A 73 0.47 3.50 -7.12
CA MET A 73 0.18 3.49 -5.67
C MET A 73 -0.64 4.72 -5.26
N ALA A 74 -0.26 5.92 -5.71
CA ALA A 74 -1.00 7.15 -5.43
C ALA A 74 -2.41 7.10 -6.03
N GLY A 75 -2.56 6.63 -7.26
CA GLY A 75 -3.86 6.43 -7.91
C GLY A 75 -4.75 5.44 -7.15
N ALA A 76 -4.21 4.29 -6.74
CA ALA A 76 -4.93 3.33 -5.90
C ALA A 76 -5.37 3.95 -4.56
N GLY A 77 -4.51 4.79 -3.96
CA GLY A 77 -4.83 5.52 -2.74
C GLY A 77 -6.00 6.49 -2.92
N VAL A 78 -5.99 7.29 -3.99
CA VAL A 78 -7.10 8.22 -4.33
C VAL A 78 -8.41 7.44 -4.52
N LEU A 79 -8.40 6.33 -5.28
CA LEU A 79 -9.58 5.49 -5.48
C LEU A 79 -10.06 4.87 -4.16
N THR A 80 -9.14 4.47 -3.28
CA THR A 80 -9.50 3.95 -1.95
C THR A 80 -10.21 5.00 -1.09
N VAL A 81 -9.69 6.23 -1.07
CA VAL A 81 -10.35 7.34 -0.36
C VAL A 81 -11.75 7.58 -0.93
N PHE A 82 -11.88 7.61 -2.25
CA PHE A 82 -13.18 7.77 -2.91
C PHE A 82 -14.16 6.64 -2.51
N VAL A 83 -13.75 5.38 -2.60
CA VAL A 83 -14.60 4.24 -2.22
C VAL A 83 -15.00 4.31 -0.75
N ALA A 84 -14.06 4.65 0.14
CA ALA A 84 -14.32 4.76 1.57
C ALA A 84 -15.34 5.86 1.89
N THR A 85 -15.26 7.01 1.22
CA THR A 85 -16.10 8.18 1.51
C THR A 85 -17.44 8.15 0.78
N VAL A 86 -17.49 7.61 -0.44
CA VAL A 86 -18.67 7.68 -1.32
C VAL A 86 -19.42 6.36 -1.40
N ALA A 87 -18.75 5.22 -1.53
CA ALA A 87 -19.37 3.92 -1.76
C ALA A 87 -19.73 3.15 -0.49
N MET A 88 -18.92 3.31 0.59
CA MET A 88 -19.15 2.61 1.86
C MET A 88 -20.37 3.12 2.63
N PRO A 89 -20.62 4.45 2.77
CA PRO A 89 -21.75 4.95 3.55
C PRO A 89 -23.11 4.45 3.06
N PRO A 90 -23.46 4.51 1.74
CA PRO A 90 -24.72 3.99 1.21
C PRO A 90 -24.72 2.46 1.05
N ARG A 91 -23.60 1.77 1.34
CA ARG A 91 -23.44 0.31 1.23
C ARG A 91 -23.73 -0.22 -0.18
N LEU A 92 -23.14 0.38 -1.17
CA LEU A 92 -23.28 -0.08 -2.55
C LEU A 92 -22.89 -1.56 -2.67
N LYS A 93 -23.66 -2.30 -3.45
CA LYS A 93 -23.35 -3.72 -3.73
C LYS A 93 -21.99 -3.84 -4.37
N GLY A 94 -21.20 -4.83 -3.91
CA GLY A 94 -19.86 -5.06 -4.43
C GLY A 94 -18.74 -4.30 -3.70
N THR A 95 -19.02 -3.24 -2.94
CA THR A 95 -17.98 -2.46 -2.22
C THR A 95 -17.04 -3.32 -1.40
N SER A 96 -17.55 -4.32 -0.67
CA SER A 96 -16.69 -5.21 0.15
C SER A 96 -15.75 -6.05 -0.70
N TRP A 97 -16.19 -6.53 -1.85
CA TRP A 97 -15.34 -7.30 -2.77
C TRP A 97 -14.26 -6.42 -3.39
N VAL A 98 -14.62 -5.21 -3.82
CA VAL A 98 -13.64 -4.24 -4.34
C VAL A 98 -12.58 -3.93 -3.29
N LEU A 99 -12.99 -3.66 -2.05
CA LEU A 99 -12.06 -3.39 -0.95
C LEU A 99 -11.20 -4.62 -0.59
N ALA A 100 -11.77 -5.83 -0.60
CA ALA A 100 -11.04 -7.06 -0.31
C ALA A 100 -9.95 -7.32 -1.37
N ILE A 101 -10.31 -7.28 -2.64
CA ILE A 101 -9.37 -7.52 -3.76
C ILE A 101 -8.33 -6.40 -3.82
N SER A 102 -8.75 -5.15 -3.73
CA SER A 102 -7.85 -4.00 -3.77
C SER A 102 -6.84 -4.05 -2.61
N GLY A 103 -7.28 -4.33 -1.38
CA GLY A 103 -6.39 -4.45 -0.23
C GLY A 103 -5.42 -5.63 -0.33
N ALA A 104 -5.90 -6.77 -0.84
CA ALA A 104 -5.03 -7.93 -1.07
C ALA A 104 -3.92 -7.62 -2.07
N LEU A 105 -4.23 -6.94 -3.18
CA LEU A 105 -3.29 -6.62 -4.25
C LEU A 105 -2.40 -5.40 -3.95
N THR A 106 -2.78 -4.56 -3.00
CA THR A 106 -1.99 -3.38 -2.62
C THR A 106 -1.25 -3.62 -1.30
N VAL A 107 -1.87 -3.31 -0.18
CA VAL A 107 -1.21 -3.26 1.13
C VAL A 107 -0.78 -4.65 1.65
N VAL A 108 -1.58 -5.71 1.40
CA VAL A 108 -1.24 -7.06 1.87
C VAL A 108 -0.09 -7.63 1.05
N LEU A 109 -0.17 -7.57 -0.29
CA LEU A 109 0.90 -8.04 -1.17
C LEU A 109 2.21 -7.28 -0.93
N MET A 110 2.13 -5.94 -0.79
CA MET A 110 3.27 -5.11 -0.44
C MET A 110 3.91 -5.55 0.88
N SER A 111 3.11 -5.76 1.93
CA SER A 111 3.59 -6.23 3.22
C SER A 111 4.25 -7.60 3.10
N ALA A 112 3.59 -8.58 2.46
CA ALA A 112 4.13 -9.92 2.27
C ALA A 112 5.47 -9.92 1.53
N THR A 113 5.58 -9.15 0.45
CA THR A 113 6.82 -9.00 -0.32
C THR A 113 7.94 -8.41 0.54
N ASN A 114 7.65 -7.37 1.34
CA ASN A 114 8.65 -6.76 2.22
C ASN A 114 9.14 -7.71 3.32
N PHE A 115 8.30 -8.64 3.80
CA PHE A 115 8.75 -9.71 4.69
C PHE A 115 9.62 -10.73 3.95
N ALA A 116 9.25 -11.10 2.72
CA ALA A 116 10.02 -12.08 1.92
C ALA A 116 11.44 -11.58 1.60
N ILE A 117 11.60 -10.31 1.28
CA ILE A 117 12.93 -9.69 1.02
C ILE A 117 13.64 -9.22 2.28
N GLN A 118 13.05 -9.44 3.47
CA GLN A 118 13.57 -8.99 4.77
C GLN A 118 13.89 -7.48 4.81
N SER A 119 13.00 -6.68 4.19
CA SER A 119 13.13 -5.22 4.18
C SER A 119 13.18 -4.64 5.59
N ASP A 120 13.99 -3.61 5.77
CA ASP A 120 14.08 -2.89 7.05
C ASP A 120 12.76 -2.16 7.37
N PHE A 121 11.94 -1.89 6.37
CA PHE A 121 10.61 -1.25 6.49
C PHE A 121 9.43 -2.24 6.67
N ARG A 122 9.66 -3.57 6.71
CA ARG A 122 8.61 -4.59 6.72
C ARG A 122 7.56 -4.39 7.83
N TRP A 123 7.99 -4.00 9.04
CA TRP A 123 7.09 -3.75 10.16
C TRP A 123 6.24 -2.50 10.00
N LEU A 124 6.83 -1.43 9.44
CA LEU A 124 6.11 -0.20 9.12
C LEU A 124 5.04 -0.44 8.05
N LEU A 125 5.38 -1.23 7.02
CA LEU A 125 4.49 -1.56 5.90
C LEU A 125 3.43 -2.61 6.27
N LEU A 126 3.58 -3.31 7.40
CA LEU A 126 2.54 -4.19 7.95
C LEU A 126 1.36 -3.39 8.53
N VAL A 127 1.63 -2.22 9.10
CA VAL A 127 0.60 -1.40 9.75
C VAL A 127 -0.60 -1.10 8.84
N PRO A 128 -0.42 -0.55 7.61
CA PRO A 128 -1.55 -0.28 6.73
C PRO A 128 -2.30 -1.56 6.32
N ALA A 129 -1.62 -2.71 6.21
CA ALA A 129 -2.27 -3.99 5.92
C ALA A 129 -3.21 -4.41 7.07
N LEU A 130 -2.76 -4.29 8.32
CA LEU A 130 -3.59 -4.60 9.49
C LEU A 130 -4.75 -3.63 9.64
N VAL A 131 -4.52 -2.33 9.44
CA VAL A 131 -5.58 -1.30 9.48
C VAL A 131 -6.63 -1.55 8.39
N TRP A 132 -6.19 -1.92 7.18
CA TRP A 132 -7.10 -2.26 6.08
C TRP A 132 -7.96 -3.48 6.41
N LEU A 133 -7.34 -4.56 6.89
CA LEU A 133 -8.05 -5.78 7.26
C LEU A 133 -9.06 -5.53 8.38
N ALA A 134 -8.70 -4.75 9.39
CA ALA A 134 -9.60 -4.37 10.48
C ALA A 134 -10.77 -3.51 9.97
N GLY A 135 -10.50 -2.51 9.13
CA GLY A 135 -11.55 -1.67 8.53
C GLY A 135 -12.51 -2.47 7.65
N LEU A 136 -11.98 -3.40 6.83
CA LEU A 136 -12.77 -4.30 6.00
C LEU A 136 -13.61 -5.26 6.84
N ALA A 137 -13.01 -5.90 7.86
CA ALA A 137 -13.72 -6.80 8.76
C ALA A 137 -14.88 -6.09 9.47
N MET A 138 -14.64 -4.88 9.99
CA MET A 138 -15.70 -4.06 10.59
C MET A 138 -16.79 -3.72 9.56
N HIS A 139 -16.44 -3.35 8.32
CA HIS A 139 -17.42 -3.04 7.28
C HIS A 139 -18.30 -4.26 6.92
N VAL A 140 -17.70 -5.45 6.84
CA VAL A 140 -18.40 -6.70 6.54
C VAL A 140 -19.27 -7.16 7.72
N ALA A 141 -18.74 -7.12 8.95
CA ALA A 141 -19.49 -7.54 10.15
C ALA A 141 -20.73 -6.69 10.44
N MET A 142 -20.82 -5.50 9.86
CA MET A 142 -21.97 -4.61 10.01
C MET A 142 -23.05 -4.80 8.94
N ARG A 143 -22.90 -5.80 8.04
CA ARG A 143 -23.93 -6.19 7.08
C ARG A 143 -25.01 -6.97 7.77
#